data_874636ba5cfe34642e5f73cb68392a23
#
_entry.id   874636ba5cfe34642e5f73cb68392a23
#
_cell.length_a   1.000
_cell.length_b   1.000
_cell.length_c   1.000
_cell.angle_alpha   90.00
_cell.angle_beta   90.00
_cell.angle_gamma   90.00
#
_symmetry.space_group_name_H-M   'P 1'
#
loop_
_entity.id
_entity.type
_entity.pdbx_description
1 polymer ?
#
loop_
_entity_poly.entity_id
_entity_poly.type
_entity_poly.pdbx_seq_one_letter_code
_entity_poly.pdbx_strand_id
1 'polypeptide(L)'
;MKFSGFLIVVKDCQKAMQYYHDIFGLEILQDNDGNMILSDGLFLQEEKYWRAFLGKDVISQNNACELYFEEEDIDAFYEKLKTLYPETEFVNLPMTHSWGQRVVRFYDPDGNLIEVGTPV
;
A
#
# COMPACT_ATOMS: atom_id res chain seq x y z
N MET A 1 -20.27 -4.09 -16.93
CA MET A 1 -19.29 -4.53 -15.92
C MET A 1 -18.22 -3.46 -15.81
N LYS A 2 -17.70 -3.23 -14.60
CA LYS A 2 -16.72 -2.17 -14.34
C LYS A 2 -15.70 -2.68 -13.31
N PHE A 3 -14.40 -2.53 -13.59
CA PHE A 3 -13.37 -2.73 -12.57
C PHE A 3 -13.38 -1.51 -11.65
N SER A 4 -13.74 -1.70 -10.38
CA SER A 4 -13.98 -0.57 -9.47
C SER A 4 -12.81 -0.26 -8.55
N GLY A 5 -11.89 -1.19 -8.35
CA GLY A 5 -10.76 -0.95 -7.49
C GLY A 5 -10.07 -2.22 -7.01
N PHE A 6 -9.11 -2.01 -6.12
CA PHE A 6 -8.30 -3.07 -5.53
C PHE A 6 -8.46 -3.04 -4.01
N LEU A 7 -8.72 -4.20 -3.42
CA LEU A 7 -8.91 -4.31 -1.98
C LEU A 7 -7.69 -4.96 -1.34
N ILE A 8 -7.17 -4.33 -0.29
CA ILE A 8 -6.12 -4.93 0.55
C ILE A 8 -6.67 -5.20 1.94
N VAL A 9 -6.12 -6.22 2.58
CA VAL A 9 -6.51 -6.62 3.93
C VAL A 9 -5.54 -6.01 4.93
N VAL A 10 -6.09 -5.39 5.97
CA VAL A 10 -5.33 -4.68 7.00
C VAL A 10 -5.88 -5.09 8.37
N LYS A 11 -5.06 -4.96 9.42
CA LYS A 11 -5.49 -5.29 10.77
C LYS A 11 -6.39 -4.22 11.37
N ASP A 12 -6.10 -2.94 11.07
CA ASP A 12 -6.79 -1.79 11.62
C ASP A 12 -6.97 -0.75 10.52
N CYS A 13 -8.21 -0.54 10.07
CA CYS A 13 -8.52 0.38 8.99
C CYS A 13 -8.12 1.83 9.29
N GLN A 14 -8.28 2.28 10.54
CA GLN A 14 -7.94 3.66 10.91
C GLN A 14 -6.43 3.90 10.78
N LYS A 15 -5.62 2.96 11.27
CA LYS A 15 -4.15 3.05 11.15
C LYS A 15 -3.70 2.94 9.70
N ALA A 16 -4.30 2.03 8.94
CA ALA A 16 -3.97 1.87 7.53
C ALA A 16 -4.33 3.11 6.72
N MET A 17 -5.50 3.69 6.96
CA MET A 17 -5.93 4.93 6.31
C MET A 17 -4.94 6.06 6.59
N GLN A 18 -4.50 6.20 7.84
CA GLN A 18 -3.52 7.22 8.21
C GLN A 18 -2.20 7.02 7.47
N TYR A 19 -1.74 5.77 7.35
CA TYR A 19 -0.54 5.41 6.61
C TYR A 19 -0.66 5.82 5.13
N TYR A 20 -1.74 5.43 4.47
CA TYR A 20 -1.92 5.73 3.05
C TYR A 20 -2.16 7.22 2.79
N HIS A 21 -2.73 7.93 3.75
CA HIS A 21 -2.85 9.38 3.68
C HIS A 21 -1.48 10.05 3.84
N ASP A 22 -0.73 9.71 4.88
CA ASP A 22 0.56 10.35 5.20
C ASP A 22 1.60 10.12 4.10
N ILE A 23 1.67 8.91 3.58
CA ILE A 23 2.72 8.52 2.64
C ILE A 23 2.34 8.78 1.19
N PHE A 24 1.09 8.53 0.82
CA PHE A 24 0.65 8.57 -0.58
C PHE A 24 -0.37 9.67 -0.88
N GLY A 25 -0.81 10.41 0.12
CA GLY A 25 -1.77 11.48 -0.06
C GLY A 25 -3.19 11.01 -0.41
N LEU A 26 -3.51 9.74 -0.19
CA LEU A 26 -4.85 9.24 -0.46
C LEU A 26 -5.83 9.78 0.57
N GLU A 27 -7.06 10.05 0.13
CA GLU A 27 -8.12 10.58 0.97
C GLU A 27 -9.20 9.53 1.21
N ILE A 28 -9.82 9.57 2.39
CA ILE A 28 -10.96 8.72 2.67
C ILE A 28 -12.19 9.24 1.93
N LEU A 29 -12.87 8.36 1.19
CA LEU A 29 -14.13 8.68 0.53
C LEU A 29 -15.33 8.12 1.28
N GLN A 30 -15.18 6.98 1.93
CA GLN A 30 -16.27 6.35 2.66
C GLN A 30 -15.70 5.43 3.76
N ASP A 31 -16.26 5.55 4.96
CA ASP A 31 -15.95 4.70 6.11
C ASP A 31 -17.18 3.84 6.42
N ASN A 32 -17.03 2.52 6.25
CA ASN A 32 -18.11 1.55 6.46
C ASN A 32 -17.89 0.70 7.72
N ASP A 33 -17.06 1.18 8.66
CA ASP A 33 -16.75 0.47 9.91
C ASP A 33 -16.15 -0.93 9.62
N GLY A 34 -14.84 -0.96 9.45
CA GLY A 34 -14.10 -2.19 9.12
C GLY A 34 -13.85 -2.36 7.63
N ASN A 35 -14.41 -1.49 6.80
CA ASN A 35 -14.14 -1.38 5.37
C ASN A 35 -14.11 0.09 5.02
N MET A 36 -13.06 0.53 4.33
CA MET A 36 -12.92 1.91 3.91
C MET A 36 -12.64 1.99 2.42
N ILE A 37 -13.21 3.01 1.78
CA ILE A 37 -12.92 3.34 0.38
C ILE A 37 -12.06 4.58 0.38
N LEU A 38 -10.86 4.46 -0.17
CA LEU A 38 -9.95 5.58 -0.37
C LEU A 38 -10.01 6.06 -1.82
N SER A 39 -9.46 7.24 -2.05
CA SER A 39 -9.30 7.76 -3.40
C SER A 39 -8.49 6.81 -4.28
N ASP A 40 -8.61 6.95 -5.59
CA ASP A 40 -7.89 6.16 -6.60
C ASP A 40 -8.22 4.66 -6.60
N GLY A 41 -9.35 4.27 -6.01
CA GLY A 41 -9.83 2.89 -6.07
C GLY A 41 -9.15 1.92 -5.12
N LEU A 42 -8.54 2.40 -4.04
CA LEU A 42 -7.98 1.52 -3.02
C LEU A 42 -9.02 1.30 -1.92
N PHE A 43 -9.35 0.03 -1.65
CA PHE A 43 -10.25 -0.36 -0.58
C PHE A 43 -9.45 -1.01 0.54
N LEU A 44 -9.77 -0.65 1.80
CA LEU A 44 -9.20 -1.27 2.99
C LEU A 44 -10.25 -2.16 3.64
N GLN A 45 -9.88 -3.38 3.96
CA GLN A 45 -10.77 -4.33 4.61
C GLN A 45 -10.11 -4.87 5.87
N GLU A 46 -10.79 -4.81 7.02
CA GLU A 46 -10.24 -5.39 8.24
C GLU A 46 -10.21 -6.90 8.17
N GLU A 47 -9.07 -7.46 8.60
CA GLU A 47 -8.74 -8.88 8.51
C GLU A 47 -9.78 -9.77 9.21
N LYS A 48 -10.27 -9.36 10.38
CA LYS A 48 -11.23 -10.17 11.14
C LYS A 48 -12.52 -10.43 10.38
N TYR A 49 -13.01 -9.43 9.64
CA TYR A 49 -14.22 -9.59 8.81
C TYR A 49 -13.89 -10.39 7.55
N TRP A 50 -12.74 -10.15 6.95
CA TRP A 50 -12.30 -10.84 5.75
C TRP A 50 -12.18 -12.35 5.96
N ARG A 51 -11.59 -12.75 7.09
CA ARG A 51 -11.51 -14.16 7.49
C ARG A 51 -12.89 -14.79 7.64
N ALA A 52 -13.83 -14.06 8.24
CA ALA A 52 -15.20 -14.55 8.40
C ALA A 52 -15.90 -14.70 7.04
N PHE A 53 -15.68 -13.77 6.12
CA PHE A 53 -16.28 -13.84 4.78
C PHE A 53 -15.76 -15.01 3.97
N LEU A 54 -14.46 -15.26 4.00
CA LEU A 54 -13.83 -16.28 3.16
C LEU A 54 -13.70 -17.65 3.83
N GLY A 55 -13.69 -17.70 5.16
CA GLY A 55 -13.32 -18.91 5.88
C GLY A 55 -11.88 -19.33 5.66
N LYS A 56 -11.01 -18.39 5.39
CA LYS A 56 -9.58 -18.63 5.05
C LYS A 56 -8.69 -17.64 5.78
N ASP A 57 -7.44 -18.04 5.99
CA ASP A 57 -6.43 -17.18 6.56
C ASP A 57 -5.89 -16.16 5.53
N VAL A 58 -5.44 -15.03 6.06
CA VAL A 58 -4.72 -14.02 5.29
C VAL A 58 -3.23 -14.33 5.36
N ILE A 59 -2.56 -14.32 4.22
CA ILE A 59 -1.12 -14.58 4.13
C ILE A 59 -0.42 -13.26 3.82
N SER A 60 0.23 -12.71 4.85
CA SER A 60 1.05 -11.51 4.72
C SER A 60 2.29 -11.80 3.86
N GLN A 61 2.76 -10.80 3.12
CA GLN A 61 3.96 -10.92 2.28
C GLN A 61 3.91 -12.10 1.30
N ASN A 62 2.73 -12.37 0.74
CA ASN A 62 2.59 -13.45 -0.23
C ASN A 62 3.19 -13.11 -1.61
N ASN A 63 3.46 -11.81 -1.87
CA ASN A 63 4.12 -11.31 -3.07
C ASN A 63 3.39 -11.66 -4.39
N ALA A 64 2.09 -11.93 -4.32
CA ALA A 64 1.30 -12.32 -5.49
C ALA A 64 0.80 -11.12 -6.29
N CYS A 65 0.86 -9.93 -5.71
CA CYS A 65 0.45 -8.66 -6.33
C CYS A 65 1.17 -7.51 -5.63
N GLU A 66 1.05 -6.32 -6.20
CA GLU A 66 1.59 -5.12 -5.59
C GLU A 66 0.67 -3.93 -5.83
N LEU A 67 0.79 -2.92 -4.96
CA LEU A 67 0.28 -1.59 -5.23
C LEU A 67 1.42 -0.81 -5.90
N TYR A 68 1.14 -0.21 -7.06
CA TYR A 68 2.13 0.55 -7.82
C TYR A 68 1.78 2.04 -7.80
N PHE A 69 2.75 2.86 -7.36
CA PHE A 69 2.62 4.32 -7.34
C PHE A 69 3.74 4.94 -8.17
N GLU A 70 3.45 6.08 -8.79
CA GLU A 70 4.46 6.85 -9.49
C GLU A 70 4.87 8.07 -8.67
N GLU A 71 6.17 8.35 -8.62
CA GLU A 71 6.75 9.49 -7.94
C GLU A 71 8.01 9.94 -8.68
N GLU A 72 8.13 11.23 -8.96
CA GLU A 72 9.28 11.74 -9.70
C GLU A 72 10.57 11.73 -8.88
N ASP A 73 10.48 12.05 -7.58
CA ASP A 73 11.64 12.10 -6.69
C ASP A 73 11.62 10.93 -5.70
N ILE A 74 12.13 9.80 -6.15
CA ILE A 74 12.18 8.57 -5.36
C ILE A 74 13.04 8.73 -4.10
N ASP A 75 14.15 9.45 -4.18
CA ASP A 75 15.04 9.61 -3.03
C ASP A 75 14.39 10.46 -1.93
N ALA A 76 13.68 11.53 -2.29
CA ALA A 76 12.92 12.33 -1.34
C ALA A 76 11.78 11.50 -0.72
N PHE A 77 11.07 10.71 -1.52
CA PHE A 77 10.04 9.80 -1.05
C PHE A 77 10.60 8.80 -0.03
N TYR A 78 11.73 8.19 -0.35
CA TYR A 78 12.40 7.24 0.53
C TYR A 78 12.76 7.86 1.89
N GLU A 79 13.30 9.08 1.89
CA GLU A 79 13.63 9.80 3.13
C GLU A 79 12.38 10.10 3.96
N LYS A 80 11.28 10.53 3.31
CA LYS A 80 10.00 10.76 3.98
C LYS A 80 9.47 9.48 4.62
N LEU A 81 9.50 8.37 3.88
CA LEU A 81 9.01 7.08 4.38
C LEU A 81 9.81 6.64 5.61
N LYS A 82 11.13 6.71 5.57
CA LYS A 82 11.98 6.34 6.71
C LYS A 82 11.73 7.23 7.92
N THR A 83 11.48 8.50 7.71
CA THR A 83 11.23 9.45 8.78
C THR A 83 9.91 9.19 9.49
N LEU A 84 8.84 8.95 8.72
CA LEU A 84 7.50 8.76 9.29
C LEU A 84 7.26 7.32 9.76
N TYR A 85 7.85 6.34 9.09
CA TYR A 85 7.67 4.91 9.39
C TYR A 85 9.03 4.20 9.37
N PRO A 86 9.86 4.43 10.39
CA PRO A 86 11.25 3.92 10.42
C PRO A 86 11.35 2.40 10.47
N GLU A 87 10.28 1.69 10.87
CA GLU A 87 10.22 0.23 10.91
C GLU A 87 9.86 -0.41 9.58
N THR A 88 9.74 0.38 8.50
CA THR A 88 9.42 -0.14 7.17
C THR A 88 10.39 -1.24 6.75
N GLU A 89 9.84 -2.36 6.29
CA GLU A 89 10.62 -3.48 5.74
C GLU A 89 10.77 -3.29 4.23
N PHE A 90 12.00 -3.07 3.77
CA PHE A 90 12.30 -2.85 2.35
C PHE A 90 12.60 -4.16 1.64
N VAL A 91 12.07 -4.33 0.42
CA VAL A 91 12.45 -5.42 -0.50
C VAL A 91 13.71 -5.00 -1.25
N ASN A 92 13.73 -3.78 -1.80
CA ASN A 92 14.93 -3.16 -2.32
C ASN A 92 14.95 -1.67 -1.98
N LEU A 93 16.14 -1.15 -1.71
CA LEU A 93 16.35 0.29 -1.54
C LEU A 93 16.26 0.97 -2.91
N PRO A 94 16.18 2.32 -2.95
CA PRO A 94 16.13 3.02 -4.23
C PRO A 94 17.22 2.54 -5.19
N MET A 95 16.80 2.10 -6.36
CA MET A 95 17.70 1.57 -7.40
C MET A 95 17.16 1.97 -8.78
N THR A 96 18.06 2.05 -9.74
CA THR A 96 17.68 2.37 -11.13
C THR A 96 17.83 1.13 -11.99
N HIS A 97 16.72 0.74 -12.65
CA HIS A 97 16.73 -0.36 -13.61
C HIS A 97 17.46 0.03 -14.91
N SER A 98 17.84 -0.98 -15.69
CA SER A 98 18.54 -0.75 -16.95
C SER A 98 17.76 0.08 -17.97
N TRP A 99 16.43 0.12 -17.86
CA TRP A 99 15.57 0.95 -18.71
C TRP A 99 15.38 2.38 -18.19
N GLY A 100 16.11 2.77 -17.12
CA GLY A 100 16.15 4.15 -16.62
C GLY A 100 15.16 4.47 -15.51
N GLN A 101 14.23 3.59 -15.19
CA GLN A 101 13.28 3.81 -14.11
C GLN A 101 13.94 3.60 -12.74
N ARG A 102 13.76 4.55 -11.84
CA ARG A 102 14.23 4.42 -10.47
C ARG A 102 13.05 3.95 -9.61
N VAL A 103 13.28 2.93 -8.79
CA VAL A 103 12.21 2.30 -8.00
C VAL A 103 12.68 1.98 -6.58
N VAL A 104 11.70 1.90 -5.67
CA VAL A 104 11.85 1.36 -4.33
C VAL A 104 10.67 0.43 -4.06
N ARG A 105 10.93 -0.73 -3.44
CA ARG A 105 9.89 -1.69 -3.07
C ARG A 105 9.93 -1.96 -1.58
N PHE A 106 8.79 -2.06 -0.96
CA PHE A 106 8.67 -2.27 0.47
C PHE A 106 7.29 -2.82 0.81
N TYR A 107 7.11 -3.19 2.08
CA TYR A 107 5.81 -3.65 2.57
C TYR A 107 5.15 -2.55 3.39
N ASP A 108 3.82 -2.44 3.28
CA ASP A 108 3.07 -1.64 4.24
C ASP A 108 3.08 -2.35 5.61
N PRO A 109 2.57 -1.71 6.69
CA PRO A 109 2.60 -2.33 8.02
C PRO A 109 1.88 -3.68 8.13
N ASP A 110 1.00 -4.01 7.18
CA ASP A 110 0.25 -5.27 7.14
C ASP A 110 0.86 -6.31 6.19
N GLY A 111 2.00 -5.99 5.57
CA GLY A 111 2.68 -6.93 4.68
C GLY A 111 2.17 -6.90 3.24
N ASN A 112 1.48 -5.86 2.82
CA ASN A 112 1.10 -5.66 1.43
C ASN A 112 2.28 -5.06 0.66
N LEU A 113 2.62 -5.66 -0.48
CA LEU A 113 3.76 -5.22 -1.29
C LEU A 113 3.44 -3.92 -2.02
N ILE A 114 4.36 -2.97 -1.95
CA ILE A 114 4.25 -1.67 -2.63
C ILE A 114 5.50 -1.44 -3.46
N GLU A 115 5.29 -0.96 -4.68
CA GLU A 115 6.36 -0.41 -5.51
C GLU A 115 6.07 1.05 -5.79
N VAL A 116 7.07 1.90 -5.61
CA VAL A 116 7.02 3.30 -6.02
C VAL A 116 8.12 3.51 -7.04
N GLY A 117 7.75 3.98 -8.22
CA GLY A 117 8.69 4.17 -9.32
C GLY A 117 8.52 5.51 -10.00
N THR A 118 9.59 5.97 -10.66
CA THR A 118 9.48 7.15 -11.52
C THR A 118 8.57 6.85 -12.70
N PRO A 119 7.88 7.88 -13.23
CA PRO A 119 7.04 7.70 -14.44
C PRO A 119 7.82 7.07 -15.59
N VAL A 120 7.17 6.18 -16.31
CA VAL A 120 7.73 5.53 -17.50
C VAL A 120 7.14 6.07 -18.78
#